data_4acb87d4912fa7b36de4aa5246501c08
#
_entry.id   4acb87d4912fa7b36de4aa5246501c08
#
_cell.length_a   1.000
_cell.length_b   1.000
_cell.length_c   1.000
_cell.angle_alpha   90.00
_cell.angle_beta   90.00
_cell.angle_gamma   90.00
#
_symmetry.space_group_name_H-M   'P 1'
#
loop_
_entity.id
_entity.type
_entity.pdbx_description
1 polymer ?
#
loop_
_entity_poly.entity_id
_entity_poly.type
_entity_poly.pdbx_seq_one_letter_code
_entity_poly.pdbx_strand_id
1 'polypeptide(L)'
;MKVVMVEDEDGDPVAAGKAAGEALKKAMGDVALKAVVVSECFEDREYKEELLEGLRAALPADLILGGATYGSFTQDGCTDFDSVCLLGIGGNGIGVAAGLVTELGTAKLVFEEHEELIKQRLHAAGKKLAGKLPKTKADRLLVVVPDAHSPKNQFLVEGVQAVVGPKFPITGGSVNKNAGQTFVYFRGKMLEDAAVALMLSGDFTVTMAGRQAKENDAVIRTAGEGAAEAMTAMKQKPIAVLAYNCAGRRGKLKSMDDELQAIQSAIGKDLPLFGCYNAGEIGPVDQSEKKPGVLSGGSGWHVMFTVIGR
;
A
#
# COMPACT_ATOMS: atom_id res chain seq x y z
N MET A 1 -6.19 10.12 10.15
CA MET A 1 -6.29 8.84 9.41
C MET A 1 -7.01 7.82 10.26
N LYS A 2 -7.77 6.92 9.64
CA LYS A 2 -8.47 5.79 10.30
C LYS A 2 -8.34 4.56 9.43
N VAL A 3 -8.29 3.39 10.06
CA VAL A 3 -8.21 2.10 9.37
C VAL A 3 -9.35 1.23 9.87
N VAL A 4 -10.02 0.55 8.95
CA VAL A 4 -11.05 -0.44 9.23
C VAL A 4 -10.83 -1.66 8.35
N MET A 5 -11.22 -2.83 8.83
CA MET A 5 -11.17 -4.09 8.10
C MET A 5 -12.49 -4.84 8.30
N VAL A 6 -13.02 -5.41 7.24
CA VAL A 6 -14.23 -6.22 7.24
C VAL A 6 -13.95 -7.51 6.48
N GLU A 7 -14.28 -8.64 7.08
CA GLU A 7 -14.25 -9.96 6.46
C GLU A 7 -15.63 -10.26 5.84
N ASP A 8 -15.63 -10.93 4.71
CA ASP A 8 -16.86 -11.42 4.05
C ASP A 8 -17.15 -12.85 4.51
N GLU A 9 -17.78 -12.96 5.67
CA GLU A 9 -18.13 -14.27 6.25
C GLU A 9 -19.31 -14.94 5.54
N ASP A 10 -20.17 -14.14 4.87
CA ASP A 10 -21.43 -14.60 4.27
C ASP A 10 -21.34 -14.84 2.76
N GLY A 11 -20.21 -14.51 2.11
CA GLY A 11 -20.05 -14.59 0.66
C GLY A 11 -20.86 -13.53 -0.09
N ASP A 12 -20.99 -12.32 0.50
CA ASP A 12 -21.67 -11.16 -0.10
C ASP A 12 -20.70 -9.96 -0.18
N PRO A 13 -19.88 -9.89 -1.22
CA PRO A 13 -18.89 -8.81 -1.38
C PRO A 13 -19.51 -7.42 -1.45
N VAL A 14 -20.77 -7.28 -1.92
CA VAL A 14 -21.49 -6.00 -1.92
C VAL A 14 -21.76 -5.55 -0.50
N ALA A 15 -22.28 -6.48 0.34
CA ALA A 15 -22.52 -6.18 1.75
C ALA A 15 -21.23 -5.87 2.50
N ALA A 16 -20.15 -6.64 2.28
CA ALA A 16 -18.83 -6.41 2.88
C ALA A 16 -18.27 -5.04 2.50
N GLY A 17 -18.32 -4.66 1.22
CA GLY A 17 -17.88 -3.35 0.74
C GLY A 17 -18.67 -2.19 1.34
N LYS A 18 -19.99 -2.33 1.40
CA LYS A 18 -20.88 -1.33 2.03
C LYS A 18 -20.59 -1.19 3.51
N ALA A 19 -20.49 -2.31 4.24
CA ALA A 19 -20.19 -2.34 5.67
C ALA A 19 -18.83 -1.68 5.98
N ALA A 20 -17.79 -1.98 5.19
CA ALA A 20 -16.48 -1.34 5.32
C ALA A 20 -16.53 0.17 5.11
N GLY A 21 -17.23 0.62 4.08
CA GLY A 21 -17.42 2.04 3.79
C GLY A 21 -18.17 2.78 4.91
N GLU A 22 -19.21 2.19 5.47
CA GLU A 22 -19.98 2.73 6.58
C GLU A 22 -19.15 2.74 7.89
N ALA A 23 -18.42 1.66 8.17
CA ALA A 23 -17.50 1.58 9.29
C ALA A 23 -16.42 2.68 9.21
N LEU A 24 -15.87 2.91 8.02
CA LEU A 24 -14.87 3.96 7.81
C LEU A 24 -15.47 5.36 8.06
N LYS A 25 -16.66 5.65 7.53
CA LYS A 25 -17.34 6.93 7.79
C LYS A 25 -17.58 7.13 9.30
N LYS A 26 -18.04 6.10 9.99
CA LYS A 26 -18.24 6.12 11.45
C LYS A 26 -16.91 6.39 12.17
N ALA A 27 -15.84 5.73 11.78
CA ALA A 27 -14.51 5.93 12.39
C ALA A 27 -13.94 7.32 12.12
N MET A 28 -14.24 7.92 10.96
CA MET A 28 -13.84 9.28 10.60
C MET A 28 -14.66 10.36 11.33
N GLY A 29 -15.90 10.05 11.75
CA GLY A 29 -16.79 11.02 12.38
C GLY A 29 -17.00 12.25 11.50
N ASP A 30 -16.82 13.45 12.08
CA ASP A 30 -16.98 14.74 11.37
C ASP A 30 -15.78 15.10 10.47
N VAL A 31 -14.76 14.25 10.42
CA VAL A 31 -13.58 14.49 9.60
C VAL A 31 -13.88 14.14 8.14
N ALA A 32 -13.91 15.16 7.28
CA ALA A 32 -14.13 14.95 5.85
C ALA A 32 -13.04 14.06 5.22
N LEU A 33 -13.47 12.97 4.57
CA LEU A 33 -12.60 12.11 3.77
C LEU A 33 -12.08 12.86 2.54
N LYS A 34 -10.81 12.61 2.19
CA LYS A 34 -10.14 13.15 1.00
C LYS A 34 -9.57 12.07 0.10
N ALA A 35 -9.29 10.89 0.66
CA ALA A 35 -8.92 9.69 -0.08
C ALA A 35 -9.21 8.45 0.76
N VAL A 36 -9.43 7.32 0.08
CA VAL A 36 -9.59 5.99 0.67
C VAL A 36 -8.67 5.05 -0.08
N VAL A 37 -7.68 4.47 0.63
CA VAL A 37 -6.83 3.42 0.06
C VAL A 37 -7.44 2.07 0.41
N VAL A 38 -7.69 1.26 -0.62
CA VAL A 38 -8.29 -0.07 -0.52
C VAL A 38 -7.21 -1.13 -0.62
N SER A 39 -7.22 -2.09 0.29
CA SER A 39 -6.54 -3.38 0.20
C SER A 39 -7.62 -4.45 0.31
N GLU A 40 -7.78 -5.30 -0.69
CA GLU A 40 -8.77 -6.37 -0.67
C GLU A 40 -8.13 -7.71 -1.02
N CYS A 41 -8.73 -8.79 -0.56
CA CYS A 41 -8.28 -10.16 -0.74
C CYS A 41 -9.43 -11.07 -1.20
N PHE A 42 -10.08 -10.69 -2.29
CA PHE A 42 -11.05 -11.54 -2.97
C PHE A 42 -10.37 -12.27 -4.11
N GLU A 43 -10.83 -13.50 -4.41
CA GLU A 43 -10.18 -14.31 -5.43
C GLU A 43 -10.66 -13.92 -6.83
N ASP A 44 -11.96 -13.94 -7.09
CA ASP A 44 -12.53 -13.77 -8.40
C ASP A 44 -12.80 -12.31 -8.80
N ARG A 45 -12.78 -12.06 -10.10
CA ARG A 45 -13.08 -10.76 -10.68
C ARG A 45 -14.48 -10.26 -10.31
N GLU A 46 -15.46 -11.13 -10.38
CA GLU A 46 -16.86 -10.81 -10.09
C GLU A 46 -17.02 -10.29 -8.67
N TYR A 47 -16.43 -10.97 -7.69
CA TYR A 47 -16.44 -10.55 -6.30
C TYR A 47 -15.75 -9.20 -6.06
N LYS A 48 -14.70 -8.90 -6.82
CA LYS A 48 -14.05 -7.58 -6.76
C LYS A 48 -14.92 -6.46 -7.34
N GLU A 49 -15.66 -6.75 -8.42
CA GLU A 49 -16.63 -5.80 -9.01
C GLU A 49 -17.79 -5.52 -8.04
N GLU A 50 -18.33 -6.56 -7.41
CA GLU A 50 -19.36 -6.49 -6.36
C GLU A 50 -18.87 -5.73 -5.12
N LEU A 51 -17.66 -6.02 -4.64
CA LEU A 51 -17.03 -5.26 -3.54
C LEU A 51 -16.98 -3.76 -3.86
N LEU A 52 -16.54 -3.40 -5.07
CA LEU A 52 -16.49 -2.00 -5.50
C LEU A 52 -17.89 -1.37 -5.62
N GLU A 53 -18.91 -2.14 -5.97
CA GLU A 53 -20.30 -1.68 -5.94
C GLU A 53 -20.72 -1.31 -4.52
N GLY A 54 -20.46 -2.19 -3.53
CA GLY A 54 -20.72 -1.93 -2.12
C GLY A 54 -19.96 -0.71 -1.60
N LEU A 55 -18.66 -0.59 -1.93
CA LEU A 55 -17.87 0.58 -1.56
C LEU A 55 -18.43 1.88 -2.13
N ARG A 56 -18.84 1.89 -3.41
CA ARG A 56 -19.44 3.06 -4.06
C ARG A 56 -20.83 3.42 -3.50
N ALA A 57 -21.57 2.45 -2.99
CA ALA A 57 -22.84 2.73 -2.30
C ALA A 57 -22.62 3.46 -0.96
N ALA A 58 -21.48 3.27 -0.31
CA ALA A 58 -21.16 3.89 0.96
C ALA A 58 -20.24 5.12 0.86
N LEU A 59 -19.34 5.19 -0.12
CA LEU A 59 -18.29 6.19 -0.23
C LEU A 59 -18.31 6.89 -1.60
N PRO A 60 -17.90 8.17 -1.70
CA PRO A 60 -17.71 8.82 -2.98
C PRO A 60 -16.66 8.07 -3.83
N ALA A 61 -17.05 7.68 -5.04
CA ALA A 61 -16.24 6.87 -5.94
C ALA A 61 -14.87 7.52 -6.27
N ASP A 62 -14.85 8.84 -6.41
CA ASP A 62 -13.64 9.62 -6.75
C ASP A 62 -12.56 9.60 -5.68
N LEU A 63 -12.89 9.22 -4.44
CA LEU A 63 -11.94 9.06 -3.34
C LEU A 63 -11.30 7.67 -3.28
N ILE A 64 -11.86 6.65 -3.97
CA ILE A 64 -11.46 5.25 -3.86
C ILE A 64 -10.28 4.96 -4.79
N LEU A 65 -9.18 4.46 -4.22
CA LEU A 65 -8.01 3.96 -4.94
C LEU A 65 -7.35 2.82 -4.15
N GLY A 66 -6.54 1.99 -4.80
CA GLY A 66 -5.86 0.87 -4.14
C GLY A 66 -5.77 -0.35 -5.05
N GLY A 67 -5.94 -1.55 -4.52
CA GLY A 67 -5.90 -2.76 -5.33
C GLY A 67 -5.94 -4.06 -4.54
N ALA A 68 -5.83 -5.15 -5.28
CA ALA A 68 -5.81 -6.51 -4.75
C ALA A 68 -4.53 -6.80 -3.95
N THR A 69 -4.67 -7.52 -2.86
CA THR A 69 -3.57 -7.94 -1.98
C THR A 69 -3.71 -9.43 -1.62
N TYR A 70 -2.82 -9.93 -0.80
CA TYR A 70 -2.85 -11.32 -0.29
C TYR A 70 -3.09 -11.33 1.22
N GLY A 71 -4.09 -10.56 1.65
CA GLY A 71 -4.44 -10.36 3.05
C GLY A 71 -4.00 -9.03 3.62
N SER A 72 -4.57 -8.70 4.77
CA SER A 72 -4.37 -7.43 5.46
C SER A 72 -4.18 -7.65 6.96
N PHE A 73 -3.58 -6.67 7.61
CA PHE A 73 -3.47 -6.60 9.06
C PHE A 73 -3.62 -5.15 9.54
N THR A 74 -4.29 -4.99 10.65
CA THR A 74 -4.63 -3.69 11.25
C THR A 74 -4.29 -3.68 12.73
N GLN A 75 -4.58 -2.59 13.42
CA GLN A 75 -4.50 -2.51 14.88
C GLN A 75 -5.46 -3.50 15.57
N ASP A 76 -6.52 -3.95 14.90
CA ASP A 76 -7.58 -4.78 15.47
C ASP A 76 -7.43 -6.28 15.17
N GLY A 77 -6.64 -6.65 14.13
CA GLY A 77 -6.46 -8.05 13.73
C GLY A 77 -5.82 -8.20 12.36
N CYS A 78 -5.78 -9.43 11.87
CA CYS A 78 -5.25 -9.78 10.55
C CYS A 78 -6.07 -10.89 9.91
N THR A 79 -6.15 -10.86 8.56
CA THR A 79 -6.87 -11.87 7.77
C THR A 79 -6.26 -12.04 6.38
N ASP A 80 -6.37 -13.25 5.81
CA ASP A 80 -6.05 -13.57 4.42
C ASP A 80 -7.22 -14.27 3.71
N PHE A 81 -8.40 -14.20 4.29
CA PHE A 81 -9.67 -14.59 3.67
C PHE A 81 -10.28 -13.43 2.89
N ASP A 82 -11.40 -13.69 2.22
CA ASP A 82 -12.20 -12.70 1.53
C ASP A 82 -12.51 -11.52 2.47
N SER A 83 -11.90 -10.40 2.16
CA SER A 83 -11.89 -9.25 3.08
C SER A 83 -11.52 -7.96 2.38
N VAL A 84 -11.89 -6.86 3.00
CA VAL A 84 -11.50 -5.52 2.59
C VAL A 84 -10.99 -4.71 3.77
N CYS A 85 -9.81 -4.11 3.61
CA CYS A 85 -9.21 -3.16 4.54
C CYS A 85 -9.17 -1.78 3.88
N LEU A 86 -9.63 -0.76 4.61
CA LEU A 86 -9.69 0.62 4.14
C LEU A 86 -8.84 1.53 5.02
N LEU A 87 -7.99 2.33 4.39
CA LEU A 87 -7.33 3.47 5.03
C LEU A 87 -8.05 4.76 4.61
N GLY A 88 -8.75 5.38 5.52
CA GLY A 88 -9.35 6.70 5.35
C GLY A 88 -8.37 7.83 5.67
N ILE A 89 -8.18 8.72 4.71
CA ILE A 89 -7.32 9.89 4.83
C ILE A 89 -8.17 11.15 4.73
N GLY A 90 -8.03 12.05 5.70
CA GLY A 90 -8.80 13.28 5.71
C GLY A 90 -8.37 14.25 6.80
N GLY A 91 -9.15 15.32 6.95
CA GLY A 91 -8.96 16.34 7.97
C GLY A 91 -8.23 17.59 7.50
N ASN A 92 -8.26 18.61 8.37
CA ASN A 92 -7.63 19.89 8.10
C ASN A 92 -6.09 19.77 8.07
N GLY A 93 -5.46 20.48 7.14
CA GLY A 93 -4.00 20.49 7.00
C GLY A 93 -3.41 19.30 6.25
N ILE A 94 -4.26 18.38 5.73
CA ILE A 94 -3.82 17.33 4.79
C ILE A 94 -4.39 17.64 3.41
N GLY A 95 -3.51 17.73 2.41
CA GLY A 95 -3.83 17.78 0.99
C GLY A 95 -3.63 16.40 0.37
N VAL A 96 -4.43 16.08 -0.65
CA VAL A 96 -4.29 14.85 -1.45
C VAL A 96 -4.34 15.17 -2.93
N ALA A 97 -3.55 14.46 -3.73
CA ALA A 97 -3.65 14.48 -5.18
C ALA A 97 -3.40 13.06 -5.69
N ALA A 98 -4.29 12.57 -6.54
CA ALA A 98 -4.20 11.22 -7.08
C ALA A 98 -3.92 11.24 -8.60
N GLY A 99 -3.13 10.29 -9.06
CA GLY A 99 -2.76 10.09 -10.46
C GLY A 99 -2.92 8.66 -10.91
N LEU A 100 -3.14 8.48 -12.20
CA LEU A 100 -3.28 7.18 -12.86
C LEU A 100 -2.45 7.14 -14.14
N VAL A 101 -1.79 6.01 -14.38
CA VAL A 101 -1.25 5.61 -15.68
C VAL A 101 -1.76 4.21 -16.01
N THR A 102 -2.15 4.00 -17.26
CA THR A 102 -2.60 2.72 -17.82
C THR A 102 -1.63 2.29 -18.94
N GLU A 103 -1.80 1.07 -19.39
CA GLU A 103 -1.01 0.51 -20.48
C GLU A 103 0.50 0.42 -20.12
N LEU A 104 0.79 -0.16 -18.94
CA LEU A 104 2.18 -0.43 -18.54
C LEU A 104 2.87 -1.38 -19.53
N GLY A 105 2.09 -2.27 -20.14
CA GLY A 105 2.51 -3.16 -21.21
C GLY A 105 3.55 -4.20 -20.79
N THR A 106 3.62 -4.54 -19.49
CA THR A 106 4.65 -5.46 -18.97
C THR A 106 4.12 -6.77 -18.41
N ALA A 107 2.80 -6.96 -18.35
CA ALA A 107 2.18 -8.13 -17.73
C ALA A 107 2.60 -9.46 -18.42
N LYS A 108 2.72 -9.46 -19.75
CA LYS A 108 3.08 -10.63 -20.56
C LYS A 108 4.59 -10.79 -20.81
N LEU A 109 5.41 -9.84 -20.33
CA LEU A 109 6.85 -9.90 -20.53
C LEU A 109 7.52 -10.74 -19.44
N VAL A 110 8.37 -11.67 -19.85
CA VAL A 110 9.23 -12.46 -18.97
C VAL A 110 10.43 -11.61 -18.60
N PHE A 111 10.75 -11.53 -17.30
CA PHE A 111 11.78 -10.62 -16.80
C PHE A 111 13.15 -10.93 -17.38
N GLU A 112 13.54 -12.20 -17.37
CA GLU A 112 14.85 -12.69 -17.80
C GLU A 112 15.11 -12.48 -19.30
N GLU A 113 14.03 -12.41 -20.10
CA GLU A 113 14.12 -12.26 -21.57
C GLU A 113 13.93 -10.82 -22.04
N HIS A 114 13.23 -10.00 -21.23
CA HIS A 114 12.74 -8.69 -21.66
C HIS A 114 13.10 -7.56 -20.69
N GLU A 115 14.12 -7.73 -19.85
CA GLU A 115 14.45 -6.79 -18.76
C GLU A 115 14.55 -5.34 -19.25
N GLU A 116 15.30 -5.07 -20.32
CA GLU A 116 15.50 -3.71 -20.83
C GLU A 116 14.19 -3.07 -21.34
N LEU A 117 13.34 -3.86 -21.98
CA LEU A 117 12.03 -3.37 -22.44
C LEU A 117 11.09 -3.08 -21.26
N ILE A 118 11.08 -3.96 -20.25
CA ILE A 118 10.33 -3.78 -19.01
C ILE A 118 10.79 -2.51 -18.30
N LYS A 119 12.10 -2.35 -18.14
CA LYS A 119 12.72 -1.17 -17.53
C LYS A 119 12.35 0.11 -18.27
N GLN A 120 12.46 0.14 -19.58
CA GLN A 120 12.10 1.28 -20.41
C GLN A 120 10.62 1.68 -20.19
N ARG A 121 9.70 0.70 -20.27
CA ARG A 121 8.26 0.92 -20.14
C ARG A 121 7.89 1.41 -18.74
N LEU A 122 8.32 0.70 -17.71
CA LEU A 122 7.97 1.04 -16.33
C LEU A 122 8.61 2.34 -15.85
N HIS A 123 9.85 2.63 -16.26
CA HIS A 123 10.49 3.91 -15.98
C HIS A 123 9.73 5.07 -16.65
N ALA A 124 9.30 4.91 -17.91
CA ALA A 124 8.47 5.91 -18.58
C ALA A 124 7.10 6.08 -17.90
N ALA A 125 6.47 4.95 -17.50
CA ALA A 125 5.20 4.96 -16.77
C ALA A 125 5.32 5.67 -15.41
N GLY A 126 6.37 5.38 -14.64
CA GLY A 126 6.65 6.06 -13.37
C GLY A 126 6.85 7.56 -13.52
N LYS A 127 7.60 8.01 -14.54
CA LYS A 127 7.72 9.43 -14.86
C LYS A 127 6.39 10.08 -15.20
N LYS A 128 5.60 9.42 -16.06
CA LYS A 128 4.27 9.90 -16.46
C LYS A 128 3.32 9.98 -15.25
N LEU A 129 3.33 8.97 -14.38
CA LEU A 129 2.51 8.91 -13.18
C LEU A 129 2.81 10.06 -12.23
N ALA A 130 4.07 10.22 -11.84
CA ALA A 130 4.51 11.30 -10.96
C ALA A 130 4.37 12.69 -11.60
N GLY A 131 4.53 12.79 -12.92
CA GLY A 131 4.37 14.03 -13.68
C GLY A 131 2.94 14.55 -13.75
N LYS A 132 1.93 13.69 -13.50
CA LYS A 132 0.52 14.09 -13.43
C LYS A 132 0.12 14.71 -12.10
N LEU A 133 0.95 14.54 -11.06
CA LEU A 133 0.67 15.07 -9.73
C LEU A 133 1.13 16.52 -9.63
N PRO A 134 0.34 17.43 -9.04
CA PRO A 134 0.79 18.77 -8.74
C PRO A 134 1.96 18.70 -7.75
N LYS A 135 2.94 19.57 -7.97
CA LYS A 135 4.12 19.67 -7.08
C LYS A 135 3.97 20.88 -6.17
N THR A 136 4.07 20.64 -4.88
CA THR A 136 4.02 21.68 -3.86
C THR A 136 5.17 21.54 -2.87
N LYS A 137 5.50 22.61 -2.16
CA LYS A 137 6.48 22.55 -1.06
C LYS A 137 5.94 21.78 0.16
N ALA A 138 4.64 21.55 0.19
CA ALA A 138 3.96 20.84 1.26
C ALA A 138 3.91 19.32 1.03
N ASP A 139 4.36 18.79 -0.10
CA ASP A 139 4.38 17.36 -0.39
C ASP A 139 5.30 16.61 0.59
N ARG A 140 4.82 15.48 1.12
CA ARG A 140 5.50 14.74 2.19
C ARG A 140 5.65 13.25 1.91
N LEU A 141 4.68 12.63 1.25
CA LEU A 141 4.64 11.19 1.05
C LEU A 141 3.91 10.86 -0.25
N LEU A 142 4.47 9.95 -1.03
CA LEU A 142 3.82 9.38 -2.20
C LEU A 142 3.52 7.91 -1.95
N VAL A 143 2.23 7.53 -2.00
CA VAL A 143 1.79 6.13 -2.00
C VAL A 143 1.63 5.68 -3.45
N VAL A 144 2.20 4.52 -3.80
CA VAL A 144 2.17 3.99 -5.18
C VAL A 144 1.64 2.55 -5.16
N VAL A 145 0.62 2.28 -5.96
CA VAL A 145 0.02 0.95 -6.11
C VAL A 145 0.05 0.57 -7.60
N PRO A 146 1.05 -0.20 -8.04
CA PRO A 146 1.19 -0.59 -9.44
C PRO A 146 0.82 -2.05 -9.68
N ASP A 147 0.39 -2.35 -10.91
CA ASP A 147 0.41 -3.68 -11.50
C ASP A 147 1.79 -3.99 -12.10
N ALA A 148 2.77 -4.10 -11.22
CA ALA A 148 4.16 -4.41 -11.59
C ALA A 148 4.84 -5.20 -10.46
N HIS A 149 4.74 -6.52 -10.51
CA HIS A 149 5.29 -7.41 -9.50
C HIS A 149 6.82 -7.30 -9.38
N SER A 150 7.34 -7.59 -8.19
CA SER A 150 8.79 -7.69 -8.00
C SER A 150 9.41 -8.74 -8.94
N PRO A 151 10.57 -8.47 -9.56
CA PRO A 151 11.44 -7.30 -9.38
C PRO A 151 11.12 -6.09 -10.28
N LYS A 152 10.08 -6.17 -11.14
CA LYS A 152 9.71 -5.13 -12.11
C LYS A 152 9.34 -3.79 -11.44
N ASN A 153 8.74 -3.83 -10.24
CA ASN A 153 8.32 -2.65 -9.48
C ASN A 153 9.45 -1.63 -9.24
N GLN A 154 10.70 -2.08 -9.12
CA GLN A 154 11.87 -1.21 -8.98
C GLN A 154 11.98 -0.19 -10.12
N PHE A 155 11.74 -0.60 -11.36
CA PHE A 155 11.86 0.28 -12.52
C PHE A 155 10.78 1.38 -12.55
N LEU A 156 9.57 1.07 -12.08
CA LEU A 156 8.52 2.07 -11.94
C LEU A 156 8.88 3.09 -10.85
N VAL A 157 9.42 2.63 -9.71
CA VAL A 157 9.87 3.50 -8.62
C VAL A 157 11.02 4.42 -9.10
N GLU A 158 11.98 3.91 -9.86
CA GLU A 158 13.05 4.73 -10.45
C GLU A 158 12.49 5.82 -11.38
N GLY A 159 11.46 5.49 -12.17
CA GLY A 159 10.75 6.47 -12.98
C GLY A 159 10.06 7.56 -12.15
N VAL A 160 9.41 7.18 -11.05
CA VAL A 160 8.81 8.13 -10.10
C VAL A 160 9.88 9.03 -9.48
N GLN A 161 10.99 8.45 -9.00
CA GLN A 161 12.11 9.17 -8.40
C GLN A 161 12.77 10.19 -9.35
N ALA A 162 12.78 9.92 -10.64
CA ALA A 162 13.28 10.87 -11.63
C ALA A 162 12.47 12.18 -11.67
N VAL A 163 11.26 12.19 -11.10
CA VAL A 163 10.36 13.35 -11.03
C VAL A 163 10.33 13.98 -9.64
N VAL A 164 10.18 13.15 -8.58
CA VAL A 164 10.04 13.66 -7.21
C VAL A 164 11.39 13.77 -6.47
N GLY A 165 12.42 13.12 -6.98
CA GLY A 165 13.75 13.05 -6.39
C GLY A 165 14.00 11.74 -5.62
N PRO A 166 15.26 11.27 -5.54
CA PRO A 166 15.62 9.98 -4.94
C PRO A 166 15.47 9.93 -3.42
N LYS A 167 15.40 11.07 -2.76
CA LYS A 167 15.22 11.20 -1.30
C LYS A 167 13.78 11.47 -0.90
N PHE A 168 12.86 11.61 -1.86
CA PHE A 168 11.45 11.82 -1.56
C PHE A 168 10.85 10.53 -0.98
N PRO A 169 10.06 10.59 0.12
CA PRO A 169 9.40 9.41 0.69
C PRO A 169 8.38 8.80 -0.26
N ILE A 170 8.62 7.56 -0.68
CA ILE A 170 7.71 6.77 -1.52
C ILE A 170 7.42 5.47 -0.77
N THR A 171 6.15 5.12 -0.63
CA THR A 171 5.67 3.87 -0.02
C THR A 171 4.60 3.24 -0.88
N GLY A 172 4.31 1.97 -0.68
CA GLY A 172 3.25 1.30 -1.43
C GLY A 172 3.53 -0.18 -1.65
N GLY A 173 2.73 -0.79 -2.50
CA GLY A 173 2.86 -2.20 -2.84
C GLY A 173 2.21 -2.54 -4.16
N SER A 174 2.81 -3.46 -4.88
CA SER A 174 2.27 -3.99 -6.13
C SER A 174 1.06 -4.87 -5.86
N VAL A 175 0.01 -4.70 -6.67
CA VAL A 175 -1.19 -5.51 -6.54
C VAL A 175 -0.89 -7.00 -6.70
N ASN A 176 -1.62 -7.81 -5.98
CA ASN A 176 -1.43 -9.26 -6.03
C ASN A 176 -2.20 -9.88 -7.20
N LYS A 177 -1.80 -11.09 -7.58
CA LYS A 177 -2.42 -11.85 -8.66
C LYS A 177 -3.32 -12.93 -8.06
N ASN A 178 -4.58 -12.58 -7.79
CA ASN A 178 -5.57 -13.52 -7.28
C ASN A 178 -6.28 -14.18 -8.47
N ALA A 179 -6.47 -15.50 -8.44
CA ALA A 179 -7.00 -16.30 -9.55
C ALA A 179 -6.39 -15.98 -10.93
N GLY A 180 -5.11 -15.63 -10.94
CA GLY A 180 -4.43 -15.29 -12.20
C GLY A 180 -4.64 -13.87 -12.71
N GLN A 181 -5.34 -13.02 -11.98
CA GLN A 181 -5.71 -11.65 -12.36
C GLN A 181 -5.10 -10.61 -11.43
N THR A 182 -4.84 -9.41 -11.96
CA THR A 182 -4.29 -8.28 -11.21
C THR A 182 -5.14 -7.04 -11.45
N PHE A 183 -5.56 -6.37 -10.37
CA PHE A 183 -6.40 -5.19 -10.48
C PHE A 183 -5.93 -4.06 -9.57
N VAL A 184 -5.86 -2.88 -10.17
CA VAL A 184 -5.65 -1.60 -9.51
C VAL A 184 -6.97 -0.85 -9.50
N TYR A 185 -7.30 -0.21 -8.38
CA TYR A 185 -8.52 0.58 -8.25
C TYR A 185 -8.23 2.07 -8.34
N PHE A 186 -9.03 2.78 -9.12
CA PHE A 186 -8.93 4.23 -9.23
C PHE A 186 -10.30 4.85 -9.48
N ARG A 187 -10.71 5.74 -8.58
CA ARG A 187 -12.01 6.41 -8.62
C ARG A 187 -13.17 5.41 -8.71
N GLY A 188 -13.10 4.36 -7.91
CA GLY A 188 -14.10 3.31 -7.85
C GLY A 188 -14.22 2.45 -9.11
N LYS A 189 -13.23 2.49 -10.01
CA LYS A 189 -13.13 1.62 -11.19
C LYS A 189 -12.02 0.62 -11.00
N MET A 190 -12.22 -0.59 -11.50
CA MET A 190 -11.24 -1.66 -11.56
C MET A 190 -10.47 -1.58 -12.89
N LEU A 191 -9.14 -1.63 -12.84
CA LEU A 191 -8.24 -1.44 -13.98
C LEU A 191 -7.15 -2.49 -13.96
N GLU A 192 -6.80 -3.01 -15.14
CA GLU A 192 -5.66 -3.87 -15.39
C GLU A 192 -4.50 -3.06 -15.98
N ASP A 193 -3.28 -3.61 -15.91
CA ASP A 193 -2.08 -3.04 -16.54
C ASP A 193 -1.91 -1.54 -16.24
N ALA A 194 -2.10 -1.19 -14.96
CA ALA A 194 -2.17 0.18 -14.50
C ALA A 194 -1.33 0.43 -13.24
N ALA A 195 -1.06 1.70 -12.96
CA ALA A 195 -0.49 2.13 -11.69
C ALA A 195 -1.18 3.41 -11.21
N VAL A 196 -1.48 3.46 -9.91
CA VAL A 196 -2.00 4.65 -9.25
C VAL A 196 -0.98 5.22 -8.27
N ALA A 197 -1.06 6.52 -8.05
CA ALA A 197 -0.29 7.21 -7.04
C ALA A 197 -1.16 8.19 -6.27
N LEU A 198 -0.91 8.32 -4.97
CA LEU A 198 -1.54 9.28 -4.07
C LEU A 198 -0.46 10.11 -3.39
N MET A 199 -0.38 11.39 -3.74
CA MET A 199 0.47 12.36 -3.04
C MET A 199 -0.25 12.88 -1.81
N LEU A 200 0.42 12.79 -0.67
CA LEU A 200 -0.01 13.39 0.59
C LEU A 200 0.84 14.62 0.89
N SER A 201 0.16 15.74 1.12
CA SER A 201 0.78 17.04 1.38
C SER A 201 0.25 17.59 2.70
N GLY A 202 1.04 18.41 3.39
CA GLY A 202 0.58 19.09 4.60
C GLY A 202 1.62 19.19 5.69
N ASP A 203 1.15 19.56 6.88
CA ASP A 203 1.98 19.72 8.06
C ASP A 203 2.06 18.41 8.86
N PHE A 204 2.83 17.48 8.35
CA PHE A 204 3.18 16.22 8.99
C PHE A 204 4.58 15.78 8.54
N THR A 205 5.16 14.88 9.29
CA THR A 205 6.43 14.22 8.95
C THR A 205 6.24 12.73 8.76
N VAL A 206 7.20 12.12 8.06
CA VAL A 206 7.26 10.66 7.89
C VAL A 206 8.63 10.13 8.28
N THR A 207 8.63 8.95 8.89
CA THR A 207 9.83 8.15 9.09
C THR A 207 9.60 6.77 8.50
N MET A 208 10.65 6.15 8.02
CA MET A 208 10.53 4.93 7.24
C MET A 208 11.63 3.94 7.60
N ALA A 209 11.29 2.65 7.65
CA ALA A 209 12.25 1.56 7.79
C ALA A 209 11.79 0.33 7.03
N GLY A 210 12.73 -0.48 6.53
CA GLY A 210 12.45 -1.72 5.82
C GLY A 210 13.35 -2.85 6.29
N ARG A 211 12.82 -4.07 6.23
CA ARG A 211 13.52 -5.30 6.61
C ARG A 211 13.21 -6.43 5.64
N GLN A 212 14.20 -7.25 5.38
CA GLN A 212 14.07 -8.45 4.56
C GLN A 212 14.14 -9.72 5.43
N ALA A 213 13.31 -10.71 5.11
CA ALA A 213 13.42 -12.06 5.67
C ALA A 213 12.65 -13.09 4.84
N LYS A 214 13.06 -14.38 4.93
CA LYS A 214 12.51 -15.50 4.16
C LYS A 214 12.14 -16.72 5.00
N GLU A 215 12.33 -16.68 6.31
CA GLU A 215 12.03 -17.77 7.25
C GLU A 215 11.11 -17.28 8.37
N ASN A 216 10.19 -18.14 8.85
CA ASN A 216 9.15 -17.78 9.82
C ASN A 216 9.64 -16.87 10.96
N ASP A 217 10.60 -17.34 11.75
CA ASP A 217 11.06 -16.62 12.95
C ASP A 217 11.77 -15.31 12.59
N ALA A 218 12.50 -15.31 11.45
CA ALA A 218 13.13 -14.10 10.94
C ALA A 218 12.09 -13.10 10.40
N VAL A 219 11.01 -13.57 9.76
CA VAL A 219 9.90 -12.73 9.28
C VAL A 219 9.26 -12.02 10.46
N ILE A 220 8.89 -12.73 11.52
CA ILE A 220 8.30 -12.18 12.75
C ILE A 220 9.23 -11.14 13.39
N ARG A 221 10.48 -11.55 13.67
CA ARG A 221 11.48 -10.70 14.32
C ARG A 221 11.74 -9.41 13.52
N THR A 222 11.99 -9.54 12.23
CA THR A 222 12.33 -8.39 11.37
C THR A 222 11.15 -7.44 11.16
N ALA A 223 9.90 -7.90 11.28
CA ALA A 223 8.73 -7.03 11.27
C ALA A 223 8.71 -6.13 12.52
N GLY A 224 8.91 -6.70 13.70
CA GLY A 224 9.06 -5.92 14.94
C GLY A 224 10.23 -4.93 14.91
N GLU A 225 11.40 -5.36 14.43
CA GLU A 225 12.60 -4.51 14.31
C GLU A 225 12.38 -3.32 13.34
N GLY A 226 11.78 -3.56 12.18
CA GLY A 226 11.49 -2.51 11.21
C GLY A 226 10.46 -1.50 11.74
N ALA A 227 9.40 -1.99 12.38
CA ALA A 227 8.42 -1.14 13.04
C ALA A 227 9.04 -0.28 14.13
N ALA A 228 9.88 -0.87 14.99
CA ALA A 228 10.57 -0.18 16.08
C ALA A 228 11.55 0.89 15.55
N GLU A 229 12.30 0.61 14.48
CA GLU A 229 13.20 1.60 13.86
C GLU A 229 12.44 2.79 13.33
N ALA A 230 11.35 2.57 12.57
CA ALA A 230 10.54 3.64 12.02
C ALA A 230 9.90 4.49 13.13
N MET A 231 9.41 3.85 14.22
CA MET A 231 8.83 4.54 15.38
C MET A 231 9.88 5.34 16.15
N THR A 232 11.04 4.78 16.40
CA THR A 232 12.13 5.46 17.15
C THR A 232 12.63 6.70 16.41
N ALA A 233 12.65 6.67 15.07
CA ALA A 233 13.04 7.81 14.25
C ALA A 233 11.99 8.95 14.29
N MET A 234 10.72 8.66 14.59
CA MET A 234 9.65 9.65 14.67
C MET A 234 9.80 10.53 15.91
N LYS A 235 9.87 11.85 15.69
CA LYS A 235 10.01 12.85 16.76
C LYS A 235 8.69 13.52 17.13
N GLN A 236 7.70 13.45 16.25
CA GLN A 236 6.37 13.99 16.47
C GLN A 236 5.44 12.88 16.99
N LYS A 237 4.25 13.26 17.45
CA LYS A 237 3.25 12.27 17.89
C LYS A 237 2.84 11.41 16.67
N PRO A 238 3.03 10.08 16.70
CA PRO A 238 2.55 9.20 15.64
C PRO A 238 1.02 9.27 15.53
N ILE A 239 0.51 9.27 14.30
CA ILE A 239 -0.93 9.31 14.00
C ILE A 239 -1.40 8.14 13.13
N ALA A 240 -0.50 7.48 12.41
CA ALA A 240 -0.78 6.27 11.66
C ALA A 240 0.53 5.56 11.25
N VAL A 241 0.43 4.26 10.98
CA VAL A 241 1.48 3.45 10.37
C VAL A 241 0.94 2.79 9.11
N LEU A 242 1.71 2.87 8.02
CA LEU A 242 1.50 2.08 6.82
C LEU A 242 2.57 0.99 6.77
N ALA A 243 2.16 -0.24 6.49
CA ALA A 243 3.05 -1.40 6.42
C ALA A 243 2.78 -2.19 5.13
N TYR A 244 3.64 -2.02 4.13
CA TYR A 244 3.57 -2.81 2.91
C TYR A 244 4.50 -4.01 3.05
N ASN A 245 3.91 -5.20 3.09
CA ASN A 245 4.57 -6.47 3.37
C ASN A 245 4.51 -7.39 2.14
N CYS A 246 5.38 -8.36 2.08
CA CYS A 246 5.47 -9.29 0.97
C CYS A 246 4.53 -10.50 1.13
N ALA A 247 3.78 -10.83 0.07
CA ALA A 247 3.00 -12.06 0.02
C ALA A 247 3.89 -13.32 0.20
N GLY A 248 5.13 -13.28 -0.28
CA GLY A 248 6.11 -14.34 -0.02
C GLY A 248 6.46 -14.48 1.46
N ARG A 249 6.58 -13.37 2.22
CA ARG A 249 6.76 -13.40 3.68
C ARG A 249 5.53 -13.98 4.37
N ARG A 250 4.32 -13.57 3.95
CA ARG A 250 3.06 -14.16 4.45
C ARG A 250 3.08 -15.69 4.30
N GLY A 251 3.51 -16.22 3.15
CA GLY A 251 3.62 -17.65 2.88
C GLY A 251 4.65 -18.39 3.75
N LYS A 252 5.49 -17.70 4.51
CA LYS A 252 6.43 -18.30 5.49
C LYS A 252 5.89 -18.31 6.90
N LEU A 253 4.88 -17.51 7.20
CA LEU A 253 4.30 -17.42 8.54
C LEU A 253 3.45 -18.66 8.84
N LYS A 254 3.62 -19.19 10.05
CA LYS A 254 2.73 -20.19 10.62
C LYS A 254 1.43 -19.56 11.12
N SER A 255 1.54 -18.33 11.66
CA SER A 255 0.42 -17.48 12.06
C SER A 255 0.73 -16.04 11.70
N MET A 256 -0.23 -15.33 11.14
CA MET A 256 -0.15 -13.89 10.89
C MET A 256 -0.18 -13.10 12.20
N ASP A 257 -0.86 -13.63 13.23
CA ASP A 257 -0.93 -13.01 14.55
C ASP A 257 0.44 -12.83 15.20
N ASP A 258 1.37 -13.77 14.98
CA ASP A 258 2.72 -13.67 15.54
C ASP A 258 3.47 -12.46 14.94
N GLU A 259 3.37 -12.22 13.63
CA GLU A 259 3.95 -11.05 12.98
C GLU A 259 3.24 -9.76 13.43
N LEU A 260 1.91 -9.78 13.51
CA LEU A 260 1.11 -8.64 13.98
C LEU A 260 1.46 -8.28 15.43
N GLN A 261 1.60 -9.25 16.33
CA GLN A 261 2.01 -9.02 17.71
C GLN A 261 3.41 -8.40 17.82
N ALA A 262 4.36 -8.86 16.98
CA ALA A 262 5.70 -8.27 16.92
C ALA A 262 5.65 -6.80 16.46
N ILE A 263 4.83 -6.48 15.46
CA ILE A 263 4.60 -5.11 15.01
C ILE A 263 3.94 -4.28 16.12
N GLN A 264 2.85 -4.76 16.72
CA GLN A 264 2.11 -4.07 17.77
C GLN A 264 2.95 -3.83 19.04
N SER A 265 3.88 -4.72 19.34
CA SER A 265 4.83 -4.51 20.45
C SER A 265 5.70 -3.27 20.24
N ALA A 266 5.96 -2.89 19.01
CA ALA A 266 6.76 -1.71 18.65
C ALA A 266 5.92 -0.43 18.51
N ILE A 267 4.71 -0.54 17.94
CA ILE A 267 3.88 0.65 17.60
C ILE A 267 2.75 0.91 18.60
N GLY A 268 2.42 -0.04 19.47
CA GLY A 268 1.21 -0.04 20.29
C GLY A 268 -0.02 -0.58 19.54
N LYS A 269 -1.09 -0.88 20.29
CA LYS A 269 -2.32 -1.45 19.74
C LYS A 269 -3.36 -0.41 19.31
N ASP A 270 -3.21 0.83 19.76
CA ASP A 270 -4.22 1.89 19.52
C ASP A 270 -3.88 2.77 18.30
N LEU A 271 -2.66 2.62 17.75
CA LEU A 271 -2.23 3.41 16.60
C LEU A 271 -2.82 2.83 15.31
N PRO A 272 -3.55 3.61 14.50
CA PRO A 272 -4.05 3.14 13.21
C PRO A 272 -2.96 2.51 12.36
N LEU A 273 -3.12 1.22 12.06
CA LEU A 273 -2.19 0.42 11.28
C LEU A 273 -2.88 -0.06 10.00
N PHE A 274 -2.41 0.38 8.86
CA PHE A 274 -2.80 -0.14 7.56
C PHE A 274 -1.68 -1.03 7.04
N GLY A 275 -1.87 -2.33 7.13
CA GLY A 275 -0.94 -3.34 6.66
C GLY A 275 -1.55 -4.23 5.59
N CYS A 276 -0.77 -4.60 4.57
CA CYS A 276 -1.21 -5.51 3.52
C CYS A 276 -0.04 -6.31 2.93
N TYR A 277 -0.35 -7.49 2.40
CA TYR A 277 0.62 -8.36 1.74
C TYR A 277 0.54 -8.20 0.22
N ASN A 278 1.66 -7.85 -0.41
CA ASN A 278 1.74 -7.42 -1.79
C ASN A 278 2.66 -8.32 -2.63
N ALA A 279 2.53 -8.25 -3.96
CA ALA A 279 3.40 -8.95 -4.91
C ALA A 279 4.70 -8.20 -5.22
N GLY A 280 5.14 -7.38 -4.29
CA GLY A 280 6.33 -6.55 -4.32
C GLY A 280 6.08 -5.26 -3.55
N GLU A 281 6.99 -4.93 -2.64
CA GLU A 281 6.88 -3.80 -1.74
C GLU A 281 7.59 -2.59 -2.32
N ILE A 282 7.10 -1.39 -1.99
CA ILE A 282 7.68 -0.11 -2.35
C ILE A 282 7.93 0.69 -1.07
N GLY A 283 9.17 1.08 -0.86
CA GLY A 283 9.57 1.81 0.34
C GLY A 283 11.07 1.69 0.63
N PRO A 284 11.50 1.91 1.88
CA PRO A 284 12.89 1.74 2.25
C PRO A 284 13.26 0.25 2.25
N VAL A 285 14.24 -0.10 1.45
CA VAL A 285 14.79 -1.47 1.44
C VAL A 285 15.62 -1.72 2.69
N ASP A 286 15.90 -3.00 2.97
CA ASP A 286 16.80 -3.41 4.05
C ASP A 286 18.17 -2.70 3.95
N GLN A 287 18.82 -2.50 5.09
CA GLN A 287 20.12 -1.82 5.15
C GLN A 287 21.18 -2.46 4.24
N SER A 288 21.12 -3.79 4.07
CA SER A 288 22.03 -4.55 3.21
C SER A 288 21.86 -4.28 1.72
N GLU A 289 20.69 -3.79 1.29
CA GLU A 289 20.34 -3.51 -0.10
C GLU A 289 20.27 -2.00 -0.42
N LYS A 290 20.45 -1.16 0.60
CA LYS A 290 20.25 0.28 0.49
C LYS A 290 21.28 0.95 -0.40
N LYS A 291 20.81 1.64 -1.45
CA LYS A 291 21.67 2.45 -2.30
C LYS A 291 21.93 3.83 -1.66
N PRO A 292 23.19 4.31 -1.64
CA PRO A 292 23.50 5.64 -1.11
C PRO A 292 22.68 6.75 -1.76
N GLY A 293 22.08 7.63 -0.95
CA GLY A 293 21.31 8.77 -1.44
C GLY A 293 19.91 8.44 -1.97
N VAL A 294 19.47 7.17 -1.93
CA VAL A 294 18.13 6.72 -2.31
C VAL A 294 17.36 6.31 -1.06
N LEU A 295 16.15 6.85 -0.89
CA LEU A 295 15.33 6.55 0.30
C LEU A 295 14.46 5.32 0.10
N SER A 296 13.81 5.19 -1.06
CA SER A 296 12.84 4.14 -1.34
C SER A 296 13.23 3.35 -2.59
N GLY A 297 12.87 2.08 -2.66
CA GLY A 297 13.02 1.21 -3.82
C GLY A 297 11.79 0.32 -3.97
N GLY A 298 11.75 -0.45 -5.06
CA GLY A 298 10.83 -1.56 -5.25
C GLY A 298 11.58 -2.87 -5.03
N SER A 299 11.04 -3.77 -4.23
CA SER A 299 11.70 -5.04 -3.91
C SER A 299 10.68 -6.14 -3.65
N GLY A 300 11.16 -7.34 -3.30
CA GLY A 300 10.37 -8.44 -2.76
C GLY A 300 10.99 -8.96 -1.46
N TRP A 301 10.24 -9.77 -0.72
CA TRP A 301 10.65 -10.33 0.57
C TRP A 301 10.87 -9.30 1.69
N HIS A 302 10.37 -8.08 1.52
CA HIS A 302 10.46 -7.02 2.52
C HIS A 302 9.15 -6.84 3.29
N VAL A 303 9.27 -6.21 4.46
CA VAL A 303 8.23 -5.41 5.08
C VAL A 303 8.75 -3.98 5.18
N MET A 304 7.95 -3.02 4.71
CA MET A 304 8.33 -1.62 4.60
C MET A 304 7.35 -0.76 5.40
N PHE A 305 7.85 -0.14 6.46
CA PHE A 305 7.07 0.69 7.37
C PHE A 305 7.20 2.16 7.02
N THR A 306 6.09 2.87 7.11
CA THR A 306 6.01 4.34 7.05
C THR A 306 5.19 4.82 8.23
N VAL A 307 5.82 5.48 9.18
CA VAL A 307 5.16 6.14 10.31
C VAL A 307 4.87 7.58 9.94
N ILE A 308 3.64 8.01 10.14
CA ILE A 308 3.19 9.39 9.91
C ILE A 308 2.99 10.04 11.27
N GLY A 309 3.60 11.20 11.50
CA GLY A 309 3.53 11.94 12.76
C GLY A 309 3.20 13.43 12.57
N ARG A 310 2.53 13.98 13.58
CA ARG A 310 2.15 15.39 13.60
C ARG A 310 2.23 15.97 15.02
#